data_c4116f71372c844b4cbe5cc7340576b5
#
_entry.id   c4116f71372c844b4cbe5cc7340576b5
#
_cell.length_a   1.000
_cell.length_b   1.000
_cell.length_c   1.000
_cell.angle_alpha   90.00
_cell.angle_beta   90.00
_cell.angle_gamma   90.00
#
_symmetry.space_group_name_H-M   'P 1'
#
loop_
_entity.id
_entity.type
_entity.pdbx_description
1 polymer ?
#
loop_
_entity_poly.entity_id
_entity_poly.type
_entity_poly.pdbx_seq_one_letter_code
_entity_poly.pdbx_strand_id
1 'polypeptide(L)'
;MITHGKNAKAAENQALRADMMLPQARDFAARGWLAVVVLRRGFGQSDGLPGVSRGAAYMACENADLARGFEIEADDLDGALKVVAARPYADGTRAIAIGQSLGGGVVLAFAARRPTGLLGVVNVSGGAWRTNGDGNICEHTDLVAAMATFGSRTRIPTLWLYAENDSLFPPELVTRMRDAYAAAGGRAELRMFPPVVHDGHRLFADFSGRVKWLRAVDGFLQTNGMPNANLARAEVVMSTTKLAARARPVVEEYLSTPAPKLLVATPSGAGAYWVANPNDIDGARKRLLMNCRERSGSECTVVMENNELVRPLVTGAITPVVTAR
;
A
#
# COMPACT_ATOMS: atom_id res chain seq x y z
N MET A 1 -8.65 -6.05 -0.67
CA MET A 1 -8.04 -7.32 -1.11
C MET A 1 -6.63 -7.04 -1.61
N ILE A 2 -5.67 -7.91 -1.30
CA ILE A 2 -4.27 -7.76 -1.69
C ILE A 2 -3.86 -9.01 -2.47
N THR A 3 -3.19 -8.84 -3.61
CA THR A 3 -2.71 -9.96 -4.42
C THR A 3 -1.26 -9.78 -4.86
N HIS A 4 -0.59 -10.91 -5.01
CA HIS A 4 0.86 -11.05 -5.16
C HIS A 4 1.34 -10.92 -6.61
N GLY A 5 2.64 -10.76 -6.79
CA GLY A 5 3.35 -10.87 -8.06
C GLY A 5 3.56 -12.32 -8.50
N LYS A 6 4.48 -12.48 -9.44
CA LYS A 6 4.97 -13.77 -9.94
C LYS A 6 6.50 -13.78 -9.81
N ASN A 7 7.06 -14.88 -9.35
CA ASN A 7 8.50 -15.11 -9.38
C ASN A 7 8.94 -15.70 -10.72
N ALA A 8 10.21 -15.55 -11.07
CA ALA A 8 10.76 -16.11 -12.29
C ALA A 8 10.74 -17.65 -12.31
N LYS A 9 10.96 -18.29 -11.15
CA LYS A 9 11.01 -19.74 -11.03
C LYS A 9 9.67 -20.33 -10.62
N ALA A 10 9.26 -21.40 -11.29
CA ALA A 10 8.00 -22.10 -10.98
C ALA A 10 7.96 -22.62 -9.53
N ALA A 11 9.05 -23.17 -9.00
CA ALA A 11 9.13 -23.66 -7.64
C ALA A 11 8.89 -22.53 -6.60
N GLU A 12 9.38 -21.31 -6.86
CA GLU A 12 9.14 -20.17 -5.99
C GLU A 12 7.67 -19.73 -6.02
N ASN A 13 6.99 -19.87 -7.15
CA ASN A 13 5.55 -19.61 -7.27
C ASN A 13 4.72 -20.63 -6.49
N GLN A 14 5.13 -21.90 -6.48
CA GLN A 14 4.51 -22.96 -5.66
C GLN A 14 4.77 -22.77 -4.16
N ALA A 15 5.86 -22.12 -3.78
CA ALA A 15 6.18 -21.82 -2.40
C ALA A 15 5.50 -20.55 -1.86
N LEU A 16 4.75 -19.81 -2.68
CA LEU A 16 4.04 -18.60 -2.25
C LEU A 16 3.00 -18.95 -1.17
N ARG A 17 2.92 -18.07 -0.17
CA ARG A 17 1.98 -18.17 0.95
C ARG A 17 1.31 -16.82 1.18
N ALA A 18 0.07 -16.83 1.60
CA ALA A 18 -0.69 -15.61 1.89
C ALA A 18 -0.04 -14.76 2.99
N ASP A 19 0.58 -15.40 3.99
CA ASP A 19 1.26 -14.71 5.10
C ASP A 19 2.51 -13.92 4.70
N MET A 20 3.08 -14.15 3.52
CA MET A 20 4.18 -13.35 2.98
C MET A 20 3.78 -11.88 2.74
N MET A 21 2.48 -11.59 2.63
CA MET A 21 1.94 -10.22 2.51
C MET A 21 1.31 -9.72 3.83
N LEU A 22 1.59 -10.37 4.94
CA LEU A 22 1.08 -9.97 6.26
C LEU A 22 1.47 -8.54 6.66
N PRO A 23 2.69 -8.04 6.40
CA PRO A 23 3.02 -6.66 6.68
C PRO A 23 2.09 -5.66 5.97
N GLN A 24 1.84 -5.86 4.68
CA GLN A 24 0.95 -5.01 3.88
C GLN A 24 -0.51 -5.14 4.34
N ALA A 25 -0.94 -6.36 4.65
CA ALA A 25 -2.28 -6.60 5.19
C ALA A 25 -2.50 -5.83 6.51
N ARG A 26 -1.51 -5.83 7.41
CA ARG A 26 -1.55 -5.05 8.65
C ARG A 26 -1.63 -3.55 8.41
N ASP A 27 -0.97 -3.04 7.36
CA ASP A 27 -1.04 -1.62 7.01
C ASP A 27 -2.45 -1.19 6.59
N PHE A 28 -3.12 -2.00 5.79
CA PHE A 28 -4.50 -1.73 5.41
C PHE A 28 -5.48 -1.97 6.57
N ALA A 29 -5.24 -2.96 7.42
CA ALA A 29 -6.03 -3.16 8.64
C ALA A 29 -5.92 -1.97 9.60
N ALA A 30 -4.73 -1.39 9.77
CA ALA A 30 -4.54 -0.17 10.55
C ALA A 30 -5.33 1.03 10.01
N ARG A 31 -5.65 1.04 8.71
CA ARG A 31 -6.50 2.03 8.05
C ARG A 31 -7.99 1.75 8.13
N GLY A 32 -8.38 0.68 8.83
CA GLY A 32 -9.79 0.31 9.05
C GLY A 32 -10.36 -0.63 7.99
N TRP A 33 -9.51 -1.24 7.15
CA TRP A 33 -9.96 -2.20 6.14
C TRP A 33 -9.86 -3.64 6.65
N LEU A 34 -10.84 -4.48 6.34
CA LEU A 34 -10.69 -5.92 6.43
C LEU A 34 -9.69 -6.36 5.34
N ALA A 35 -8.46 -6.65 5.73
CA ALA A 35 -7.41 -7.03 4.79
C ALA A 35 -7.47 -8.52 4.46
N VAL A 36 -7.62 -8.83 3.18
CA VAL A 36 -7.68 -10.21 2.66
C VAL A 36 -6.58 -10.39 1.63
N VAL A 37 -5.70 -11.36 1.83
CA VAL A 37 -4.68 -11.75 0.86
C VAL A 37 -5.22 -12.88 0.00
N VAL A 38 -5.21 -12.67 -1.32
CA VAL A 38 -5.71 -13.63 -2.31
C VAL A 38 -4.52 -14.28 -3.03
N LEU A 39 -4.32 -15.56 -2.81
CA LEU A 39 -3.46 -16.39 -3.66
C LEU A 39 -4.27 -16.80 -4.90
N ARG A 40 -3.83 -16.32 -6.06
CA ARG A 40 -4.51 -16.66 -7.32
C ARG A 40 -4.24 -18.11 -7.73
N ARG A 41 -5.06 -18.60 -8.65
CA ARG A 41 -4.97 -19.97 -9.21
C ARG A 41 -3.55 -20.32 -9.65
N GLY A 42 -3.09 -21.51 -9.30
CA GLY A 42 -1.77 -22.03 -9.67
C GLY A 42 -0.59 -21.44 -8.90
N PHE A 43 -0.85 -20.67 -7.84
CA PHE A 43 0.18 -20.15 -6.95
C PHE A 43 0.01 -20.70 -5.53
N GLY A 44 1.12 -21.07 -4.90
CA GLY A 44 1.11 -21.66 -3.56
C GLY A 44 0.23 -22.91 -3.52
N GLN A 45 -0.73 -22.91 -2.59
CA GLN A 45 -1.68 -24.01 -2.41
C GLN A 45 -3.00 -23.81 -3.19
N SER A 46 -3.10 -22.78 -4.03
CA SER A 46 -4.28 -22.58 -4.87
C SER A 46 -4.27 -23.49 -6.09
N ASP A 47 -5.36 -24.20 -6.29
CA ASP A 47 -5.52 -25.10 -7.43
C ASP A 47 -5.58 -24.36 -8.77
N GLY A 48 -5.44 -25.10 -9.86
CA GLY A 48 -5.56 -24.59 -11.24
C GLY A 48 -4.25 -24.17 -11.86
N LEU A 49 -4.34 -23.49 -12.99
CA LEU A 49 -3.19 -22.98 -13.74
C LEU A 49 -3.26 -21.46 -13.81
N PRO A 50 -2.12 -20.74 -13.59
CA PRO A 50 -2.10 -19.29 -13.71
C PRO A 50 -2.59 -18.82 -15.09
N GLY A 51 -3.43 -17.80 -15.13
CA GLY A 51 -4.04 -17.28 -16.36
C GLY A 51 -2.99 -16.77 -17.36
N VAL A 52 -2.00 -16.04 -16.86
CA VAL A 52 -0.88 -15.49 -17.62
C VAL A 52 0.16 -16.56 -18.05
N SER A 53 0.01 -17.79 -17.58
CA SER A 53 0.94 -18.90 -17.87
C SER A 53 0.29 -20.02 -18.72
N ARG A 54 -0.93 -19.84 -19.21
CA ARG A 54 -1.60 -20.85 -20.03
C ARG A 54 -1.07 -20.86 -21.46
N GLY A 55 -0.06 -21.70 -21.67
CA GLY A 55 0.42 -22.08 -22.99
C GLY A 55 1.66 -21.33 -23.48
N ALA A 56 2.37 -21.93 -24.43
CA ALA A 56 3.56 -21.37 -25.08
C ALA A 56 3.29 -20.00 -25.75
N ALA A 57 2.08 -19.77 -26.25
CA ALA A 57 1.63 -18.50 -26.81
C ALA A 57 1.67 -17.35 -25.81
N TYR A 58 1.61 -17.65 -24.53
CA TYR A 58 1.65 -16.65 -23.45
C TYR A 58 3.06 -16.21 -23.07
N MET A 59 4.05 -17.05 -23.36
CA MET A 59 5.47 -16.77 -23.13
C MET A 59 6.16 -16.25 -24.39
N ALA A 60 5.51 -16.34 -25.56
CA ALA A 60 6.03 -15.78 -26.79
C ALA A 60 5.95 -14.25 -26.78
N CYS A 61 6.95 -13.58 -27.33
CA CYS A 61 6.93 -12.13 -27.51
C CYS A 61 5.85 -11.68 -28.50
N GLU A 62 5.46 -12.54 -29.40
CA GLU A 62 4.51 -12.24 -30.47
C GLU A 62 3.11 -12.76 -30.14
N ASN A 63 2.10 -11.95 -30.42
CA ASN A 63 0.67 -12.29 -30.32
C ASN A 63 0.18 -12.77 -28.94
N ALA A 64 0.80 -12.32 -27.86
CA ALA A 64 0.30 -12.66 -26.53
C ALA A 64 -0.91 -11.81 -26.16
N ASP A 65 -2.02 -12.46 -25.84
CA ASP A 65 -3.20 -11.80 -25.28
C ASP A 65 -3.04 -11.61 -23.76
N LEU A 66 -2.22 -10.62 -23.37
CA LEU A 66 -2.00 -10.29 -21.97
C LEU A 66 -3.28 -9.82 -21.27
N ALA A 67 -4.14 -9.09 -22.00
CA ALA A 67 -5.40 -8.65 -21.45
C ALA A 67 -6.24 -9.85 -21.01
N ARG A 68 -6.36 -10.86 -21.87
CA ARG A 68 -7.11 -12.08 -21.56
C ARG A 68 -6.53 -12.84 -20.36
N GLY A 69 -5.22 -12.90 -20.23
CA GLY A 69 -4.59 -13.57 -19.12
C GLY A 69 -4.80 -12.87 -17.77
N PHE A 70 -4.67 -11.57 -17.73
CA PHE A 70 -5.03 -10.80 -16.55
C PHE A 70 -6.51 -10.96 -16.20
N GLU A 71 -7.40 -11.02 -17.20
CA GLU A 71 -8.83 -11.25 -16.99
C GLU A 71 -9.12 -12.62 -16.38
N ILE A 72 -8.43 -13.68 -16.82
CA ILE A 72 -8.58 -15.01 -16.23
C ILE A 72 -8.19 -15.01 -14.76
N GLU A 73 -7.12 -14.33 -14.38
CA GLU A 73 -6.70 -14.23 -12.97
C GLU A 73 -7.59 -13.27 -12.16
N ALA A 74 -8.24 -12.31 -12.80
CA ALA A 74 -9.24 -11.46 -12.16
C ALA A 74 -10.51 -12.21 -11.71
N ASP A 75 -10.80 -13.41 -12.28
CA ASP A 75 -11.87 -14.28 -11.78
C ASP A 75 -11.66 -14.68 -10.32
N ASP A 76 -10.40 -14.84 -9.92
CA ASP A 76 -10.06 -15.22 -8.54
C ASP A 76 -10.35 -14.09 -7.56
N LEU A 77 -10.13 -12.83 -7.97
CA LEU A 77 -10.49 -11.67 -7.16
C LEU A 77 -12.00 -11.48 -7.07
N ASP A 78 -12.72 -11.75 -8.16
CA ASP A 78 -14.18 -11.70 -8.19
C ASP A 78 -14.79 -12.75 -7.25
N GLY A 79 -14.27 -13.98 -7.30
CA GLY A 79 -14.64 -15.06 -6.38
C GLY A 79 -14.32 -14.71 -4.93
N ALA A 80 -13.13 -14.18 -4.65
CA ALA A 80 -12.73 -13.77 -3.31
C ALA A 80 -13.62 -12.65 -2.76
N LEU A 81 -13.95 -11.63 -3.58
CA LEU A 81 -14.84 -10.55 -3.18
C LEU A 81 -16.22 -11.09 -2.79
N LYS A 82 -16.80 -11.99 -3.58
CA LYS A 82 -18.09 -12.62 -3.30
C LYS A 82 -18.08 -13.40 -1.99
N VAL A 83 -17.04 -14.20 -1.76
CA VAL A 83 -16.89 -14.98 -0.52
C VAL A 83 -16.77 -14.08 0.70
N VAL A 84 -15.97 -13.01 0.59
CA VAL A 84 -15.77 -12.07 1.70
C VAL A 84 -17.02 -11.25 1.97
N ALA A 85 -17.68 -10.72 0.92
CA ALA A 85 -18.90 -9.94 1.04
C ALA A 85 -20.05 -10.71 1.71
N ALA A 86 -20.05 -12.03 1.61
CA ALA A 86 -21.05 -12.88 2.29
C ALA A 86 -20.77 -13.06 3.80
N ARG A 87 -19.67 -12.52 4.34
CA ARG A 87 -19.35 -12.66 5.76
C ARG A 87 -20.04 -11.58 6.60
N PRO A 88 -20.62 -11.90 7.77
CA PRO A 88 -21.39 -10.95 8.58
C PRO A 88 -20.54 -9.78 9.15
N TYR A 89 -19.22 -9.91 9.15
CA TYR A 89 -18.29 -8.89 9.62
C TYR A 89 -17.65 -8.08 8.49
N ALA A 90 -18.02 -8.32 7.23
CA ALA A 90 -17.48 -7.62 6.07
C ALA A 90 -18.51 -6.69 5.45
N ASP A 91 -18.07 -5.47 5.09
CA ASP A 91 -18.87 -4.56 4.26
C ASP A 91 -18.51 -4.79 2.78
N GLY A 92 -19.26 -5.66 2.12
CA GLY A 92 -19.06 -5.96 0.70
C GLY A 92 -19.37 -4.80 -0.27
N THR A 93 -19.92 -3.70 0.23
CA THR A 93 -20.22 -2.51 -0.59
C THR A 93 -19.05 -1.55 -0.70
N ARG A 94 -17.98 -1.77 0.07
CA ARG A 94 -16.77 -0.93 0.09
C ARG A 94 -15.53 -1.78 0.06
N ALA A 95 -14.94 -1.93 -1.10
CA ALA A 95 -13.71 -2.71 -1.32
C ALA A 95 -12.67 -1.88 -2.08
N ILE A 96 -11.40 -2.15 -1.79
CA ILE A 96 -10.27 -1.73 -2.62
C ILE A 96 -9.46 -2.98 -3.01
N ALA A 97 -8.85 -2.96 -4.18
CA ALA A 97 -7.98 -4.03 -4.65
C ALA A 97 -6.55 -3.50 -4.83
N ILE A 98 -5.59 -4.22 -4.27
CA ILE A 98 -4.17 -3.89 -4.32
C ILE A 98 -3.42 -5.04 -4.97
N GLY A 99 -2.60 -4.76 -5.97
CA GLY A 99 -1.81 -5.78 -6.66
C GLY A 99 -0.37 -5.37 -6.88
N GLN A 100 0.54 -6.30 -6.64
CA GLN A 100 1.97 -6.12 -6.91
C GLN A 100 2.36 -6.86 -8.19
N SER A 101 3.20 -6.25 -9.03
CA SER A 101 3.79 -6.88 -10.20
C SER A 101 2.70 -7.48 -11.10
N LEU A 102 2.72 -8.79 -11.41
CA LEU A 102 1.63 -9.44 -12.13
C LEU A 102 0.26 -9.13 -11.53
N GLY A 103 0.16 -9.13 -10.19
CA GLY A 103 -1.07 -8.79 -9.49
C GLY A 103 -1.55 -7.36 -9.76
N GLY A 104 -0.65 -6.43 -10.06
CA GLY A 104 -0.99 -5.06 -10.46
C GLY A 104 -1.79 -5.03 -11.77
N GLY A 105 -1.37 -5.80 -12.78
CA GLY A 105 -2.16 -5.97 -14.01
C GLY A 105 -3.51 -6.65 -13.75
N VAL A 106 -3.53 -7.64 -12.86
CA VAL A 106 -4.76 -8.37 -12.48
C VAL A 106 -5.79 -7.45 -11.82
N VAL A 107 -5.37 -6.57 -10.89
CA VAL A 107 -6.33 -5.64 -10.24
C VAL A 107 -6.86 -4.57 -11.20
N LEU A 108 -6.09 -4.19 -12.24
CA LEU A 108 -6.59 -3.31 -13.30
C LEU A 108 -7.61 -4.02 -14.19
N ALA A 109 -7.37 -5.28 -14.55
CA ALA A 109 -8.34 -6.13 -15.25
C ALA A 109 -9.61 -6.34 -14.40
N PHE A 110 -9.46 -6.53 -13.09
CA PHE A 110 -10.58 -6.62 -12.16
C PHE A 110 -11.41 -5.32 -12.11
N ALA A 111 -10.76 -4.16 -12.07
CA ALA A 111 -11.45 -2.87 -12.15
C ALA A 111 -12.23 -2.69 -13.47
N ALA A 112 -11.70 -3.22 -14.59
CA ALA A 112 -12.36 -3.16 -15.88
C ALA A 112 -13.70 -3.93 -15.94
N ARG A 113 -13.93 -4.86 -15.01
CA ARG A 113 -15.21 -5.57 -14.84
C ARG A 113 -16.26 -4.75 -14.07
N ARG A 114 -15.83 -3.68 -13.40
CA ARG A 114 -16.69 -2.82 -12.57
C ARG A 114 -17.44 -3.61 -11.50
N PRO A 115 -16.77 -4.44 -10.68
CA PRO A 115 -17.47 -5.24 -9.68
C PRO A 115 -18.17 -4.32 -8.67
N THR A 116 -19.37 -4.71 -8.25
CA THR A 116 -20.13 -3.95 -7.27
C THR A 116 -19.32 -3.83 -5.97
N GLY A 117 -19.27 -2.61 -5.43
CA GLY A 117 -18.55 -2.33 -4.18
C GLY A 117 -17.07 -2.02 -4.34
N LEU A 118 -16.44 -2.19 -5.51
CA LEU A 118 -15.06 -1.79 -5.72
C LEU A 118 -14.94 -0.27 -5.88
N LEU A 119 -14.32 0.39 -4.90
CA LEU A 119 -14.19 1.85 -4.83
C LEU A 119 -12.89 2.35 -5.48
N GLY A 120 -11.83 1.56 -5.45
CA GLY A 120 -10.53 1.97 -5.97
C GLY A 120 -9.55 0.81 -6.11
N VAL A 121 -8.49 1.06 -6.87
CA VAL A 121 -7.43 0.08 -7.13
C VAL A 121 -6.07 0.70 -6.91
N VAL A 122 -5.15 -0.06 -6.31
CA VAL A 122 -3.74 0.31 -6.17
C VAL A 122 -2.90 -0.70 -6.95
N ASN A 123 -2.26 -0.22 -8.00
CA ASN A 123 -1.33 -0.96 -8.84
C ASN A 123 0.10 -0.62 -8.41
N VAL A 124 0.84 -1.60 -7.85
CA VAL A 124 2.22 -1.40 -7.38
C VAL A 124 3.19 -2.17 -8.25
N SER A 125 4.06 -1.46 -8.95
CA SER A 125 5.05 -2.03 -9.89
C SER A 125 4.39 -3.07 -10.81
N GLY A 126 3.19 -2.75 -11.33
CA GLY A 126 2.31 -3.74 -11.96
C GLY A 126 2.52 -3.90 -13.44
N GLY A 127 2.49 -5.15 -13.88
CA GLY A 127 2.65 -5.54 -15.27
C GLY A 127 2.96 -7.01 -15.43
N ALA A 128 3.24 -7.41 -16.65
CA ALA A 128 3.74 -8.74 -16.97
C ALA A 128 5.07 -8.63 -17.71
N TRP A 129 6.10 -9.19 -17.12
CA TRP A 129 7.43 -9.26 -17.70
C TRP A 129 7.59 -10.59 -18.44
N ARG A 130 8.14 -10.54 -19.65
CA ARG A 130 8.35 -11.69 -20.51
C ARG A 130 9.70 -11.62 -21.21
N THR A 131 10.28 -12.78 -21.51
CA THR A 131 11.44 -12.94 -22.35
C THR A 131 11.11 -13.87 -23.53
N ASN A 132 11.77 -13.65 -24.67
CA ASN A 132 11.78 -14.62 -25.76
C ASN A 132 12.62 -15.87 -25.40
N GLY A 133 12.67 -16.85 -26.30
CA GLY A 133 13.44 -18.09 -26.14
C GLY A 133 14.94 -17.87 -25.92
N ASP A 134 15.48 -16.73 -26.35
CA ASP A 134 16.91 -16.34 -26.18
C ASP A 134 17.16 -15.54 -24.89
N GLY A 135 16.13 -15.33 -24.08
CA GLY A 135 16.23 -14.57 -22.85
C GLY A 135 16.16 -13.04 -23.00
N ASN A 136 15.94 -12.54 -24.23
CA ASN A 136 15.76 -11.10 -24.44
C ASN A 136 14.37 -10.65 -23.99
N ILE A 137 14.28 -9.46 -23.40
CA ILE A 137 13.02 -8.87 -22.96
C ILE A 137 12.14 -8.57 -24.19
N CYS A 138 10.90 -9.02 -24.16
CA CYS A 138 9.91 -8.73 -25.20
C CYS A 138 9.59 -7.22 -25.26
N GLU A 139 9.26 -6.71 -26.44
CA GLU A 139 8.59 -5.41 -26.53
C GLU A 139 7.28 -5.45 -25.75
N HIS A 140 6.98 -4.35 -25.07
CA HIS A 140 5.84 -4.26 -24.16
C HIS A 140 4.59 -3.64 -24.83
N THR A 141 4.48 -3.72 -26.17
CA THR A 141 3.34 -3.16 -26.91
C THR A 141 2.01 -3.79 -26.51
N ASP A 142 1.99 -5.10 -26.30
CA ASP A 142 0.83 -5.84 -25.83
C ASP A 142 0.45 -5.51 -24.39
N LEU A 143 1.42 -5.20 -23.52
CA LEU A 143 1.17 -4.72 -22.16
C LEU A 143 0.52 -3.34 -22.18
N VAL A 144 1.02 -2.43 -23.02
CA VAL A 144 0.43 -1.10 -23.22
C VAL A 144 -0.98 -1.21 -23.79
N ALA A 145 -1.21 -2.10 -24.77
CA ALA A 145 -2.52 -2.37 -25.34
C ALA A 145 -3.52 -2.95 -24.32
N ALA A 146 -3.05 -3.84 -23.43
CA ALA A 146 -3.86 -4.36 -22.32
C ALA A 146 -4.30 -3.23 -21.39
N MET A 147 -3.41 -2.28 -21.06
CA MET A 147 -3.76 -1.12 -20.23
C MET A 147 -4.84 -0.24 -20.90
N ALA A 148 -4.73 0.04 -22.21
CA ALA A 148 -5.77 0.73 -22.96
C ALA A 148 -7.11 -0.01 -22.89
N THR A 149 -7.09 -1.33 -23.08
CA THR A 149 -8.29 -2.18 -22.96
C THR A 149 -8.96 -2.03 -21.61
N PHE A 150 -8.20 -2.08 -20.52
CA PHE A 150 -8.76 -1.92 -19.15
C PHE A 150 -9.27 -0.50 -18.91
N GLY A 151 -8.52 0.53 -19.34
CA GLY A 151 -8.92 1.93 -19.21
C GLY A 151 -10.24 2.25 -19.92
N SER A 152 -10.51 1.60 -21.06
CA SER A 152 -11.76 1.81 -21.81
C SER A 152 -13.01 1.33 -21.06
N ARG A 153 -12.85 0.34 -20.18
CA ARG A 153 -13.96 -0.36 -19.52
C ARG A 153 -14.27 0.11 -18.10
N THR A 154 -13.43 0.94 -17.48
CA THR A 154 -13.65 1.38 -16.09
C THR A 154 -13.51 2.89 -15.91
N ARG A 155 -14.14 3.39 -14.85
CA ARG A 155 -13.95 4.76 -14.33
C ARG A 155 -13.62 4.74 -12.84
N ILE A 156 -13.40 3.55 -12.27
CA ILE A 156 -12.94 3.37 -10.90
C ILE A 156 -11.56 4.03 -10.78
N PRO A 157 -11.31 4.89 -9.77
CA PRO A 157 -10.02 5.53 -9.60
C PRO A 157 -8.93 4.50 -9.33
N THR A 158 -7.76 4.69 -9.96
CA THR A 158 -6.60 3.82 -9.78
C THR A 158 -5.38 4.63 -9.39
N LEU A 159 -4.62 4.13 -8.40
CA LEU A 159 -3.33 4.66 -8.00
C LEU A 159 -2.23 3.73 -8.52
N TRP A 160 -1.26 4.29 -9.22
CA TRP A 160 -0.13 3.57 -9.81
C TRP A 160 1.16 3.98 -9.10
N LEU A 161 1.81 3.04 -8.45
CA LEU A 161 3.00 3.25 -7.62
C LEU A 161 4.20 2.53 -8.21
N TYR A 162 5.20 3.27 -8.63
CA TYR A 162 6.44 2.74 -9.21
C TYR A 162 7.64 3.50 -8.66
N ALA A 163 8.84 2.98 -8.83
CA ALA A 163 10.09 3.67 -8.54
C ALA A 163 10.97 3.74 -9.80
N GLU A 164 11.76 4.81 -9.90
CA GLU A 164 12.60 5.10 -11.07
C GLU A 164 13.61 3.99 -11.39
N ASN A 165 14.03 3.21 -10.38
CA ASN A 165 14.94 2.08 -10.53
C ASN A 165 14.25 0.72 -10.54
N ASP A 166 12.99 0.64 -10.98
CA ASP A 166 12.32 -0.64 -11.21
C ASP A 166 13.00 -1.38 -12.36
N SER A 167 13.59 -2.54 -12.07
CA SER A 167 14.38 -3.32 -13.04
C SER A 167 13.54 -3.97 -14.15
N LEU A 168 12.22 -4.09 -13.95
CA LEU A 168 11.30 -4.72 -14.90
C LEU A 168 10.44 -3.71 -15.67
N PHE A 169 10.08 -2.59 -15.03
CA PHE A 169 9.20 -1.58 -15.60
C PHE A 169 9.84 -0.20 -15.50
N PRO A 170 10.70 0.16 -16.47
CA PRO A 170 11.36 1.48 -16.48
C PRO A 170 10.34 2.61 -16.66
N PRO A 171 10.67 3.86 -16.21
CA PRO A 171 9.76 5.00 -16.18
C PRO A 171 9.06 5.31 -17.52
N GLU A 172 9.75 5.12 -18.64
CA GLU A 172 9.20 5.36 -19.98
C GLU A 172 8.08 4.36 -20.30
N LEU A 173 8.27 3.09 -19.95
CA LEU A 173 7.25 2.05 -20.14
C LEU A 173 6.04 2.33 -19.25
N VAL A 174 6.28 2.65 -17.96
CA VAL A 174 5.21 2.97 -17.00
C VAL A 174 4.39 4.17 -17.48
N THR A 175 5.05 5.20 -18.01
CA THR A 175 4.38 6.37 -18.58
C THR A 175 3.51 5.98 -19.77
N ARG A 176 4.03 5.21 -20.71
CA ARG A 176 3.25 4.69 -21.86
C ARG A 176 2.03 3.87 -21.44
N MET A 177 2.20 3.00 -20.45
CA MET A 177 1.12 2.18 -19.90
C MET A 177 0.02 3.05 -19.28
N ARG A 178 0.40 4.02 -18.42
CA ARG A 178 -0.53 4.95 -17.78
C ARG A 178 -1.25 5.82 -18.80
N ASP A 179 -0.51 6.35 -19.78
CA ASP A 179 -1.06 7.24 -20.82
C ASP A 179 -2.07 6.50 -21.70
N ALA A 180 -1.77 5.26 -22.10
CA ALA A 180 -2.69 4.41 -22.84
C ALA A 180 -3.97 4.12 -22.04
N TYR A 181 -3.84 3.83 -20.75
CA TYR A 181 -4.98 3.63 -19.84
C TYR A 181 -5.82 4.90 -19.72
N ALA A 182 -5.19 6.05 -19.52
CA ALA A 182 -5.87 7.34 -19.37
C ALA A 182 -6.52 7.82 -20.68
N ALA A 183 -5.83 7.70 -21.82
CA ALA A 183 -6.36 8.06 -23.13
C ALA A 183 -7.61 7.25 -23.50
N ALA A 184 -7.70 6.00 -23.03
CA ALA A 184 -8.89 5.16 -23.18
C ALA A 184 -10.03 5.56 -22.20
N GLY A 185 -9.79 6.53 -21.31
CA GLY A 185 -10.77 7.08 -20.37
C GLY A 185 -10.65 6.53 -18.95
N GLY A 186 -9.65 5.73 -18.63
CA GLY A 186 -9.38 5.25 -17.27
C GLY A 186 -8.85 6.38 -16.38
N ARG A 187 -9.16 6.33 -15.09
CA ARG A 187 -8.68 7.29 -14.08
C ARG A 187 -7.43 6.74 -13.42
N ALA A 188 -6.25 7.20 -13.82
CA ALA A 188 -4.96 6.75 -13.30
C ALA A 188 -4.16 7.91 -12.69
N GLU A 189 -3.89 7.83 -11.40
CA GLU A 189 -2.93 8.68 -10.69
C GLU A 189 -1.58 7.95 -10.62
N LEU A 190 -0.55 8.45 -11.29
CA LEU A 190 0.80 7.89 -11.23
C LEU A 190 1.64 8.60 -10.18
N ARG A 191 2.26 7.82 -9.31
CA ARG A 191 3.33 8.24 -8.38
C ARG A 191 4.60 7.48 -8.74
N MET A 192 5.54 8.19 -9.37
CA MET A 192 6.89 7.71 -9.61
C MET A 192 7.77 8.16 -8.44
N PHE A 193 8.31 7.22 -7.68
CA PHE A 193 9.19 7.50 -6.55
C PHE A 193 10.66 7.54 -7.01
N PRO A 194 11.50 8.39 -6.40
CA PRO A 194 12.95 8.27 -6.55
C PRO A 194 13.42 6.86 -6.20
N PRO A 195 14.61 6.48 -6.65
CA PRO A 195 15.16 5.14 -6.43
C PRO A 195 15.01 4.67 -4.98
N VAL A 196 14.57 3.43 -4.81
CA VAL A 196 14.55 2.74 -3.53
C VAL A 196 15.78 1.85 -3.39
N VAL A 197 16.08 1.42 -2.17
CA VAL A 197 17.23 0.55 -1.91
C VAL A 197 17.05 -0.76 -2.68
N HIS A 198 18.10 -1.20 -3.33
CA HIS A 198 18.20 -2.40 -4.18
C HIS A 198 17.47 -2.30 -5.52
N ASP A 199 16.16 -2.45 -5.58
CA ASP A 199 15.38 -2.55 -6.80
C ASP A 199 13.98 -1.93 -6.59
N GLY A 200 13.62 -1.00 -7.47
CA GLY A 200 12.30 -0.36 -7.49
C GLY A 200 11.13 -1.33 -7.59
N HIS A 201 11.34 -2.50 -8.21
CA HIS A 201 10.33 -3.55 -8.29
C HIS A 201 9.89 -4.09 -6.92
N ARG A 202 10.75 -3.92 -5.91
CA ARG A 202 10.48 -4.31 -4.52
C ARG A 202 9.81 -3.22 -3.68
N LEU A 203 9.40 -2.11 -4.28
CA LEU A 203 8.77 -0.96 -3.61
C LEU A 203 7.73 -1.36 -2.56
N PHE A 204 6.90 -2.37 -2.86
CA PHE A 204 5.83 -2.83 -1.96
C PHE A 204 6.32 -3.67 -0.79
N ALA A 205 7.41 -4.40 -0.98
CA ALA A 205 7.97 -5.32 0.01
C ALA A 205 9.04 -4.68 0.90
N ASP A 206 9.85 -3.75 0.34
CA ASP A 206 10.97 -3.17 1.06
C ASP A 206 10.53 -2.08 2.04
N PHE A 207 11.16 -2.09 3.22
CA PHE A 207 10.85 -1.10 4.26
C PHE A 207 11.08 0.35 3.79
N SER A 208 12.13 0.60 3.02
CA SER A 208 12.44 1.94 2.49
C SER A 208 11.36 2.49 1.54
N GLY A 209 10.67 1.60 0.82
CA GLY A 209 9.53 1.93 -0.03
C GLY A 209 8.23 2.13 0.77
N ARG A 210 8.10 1.42 1.89
CA ARG A 210 6.84 1.30 2.63
C ARG A 210 6.28 2.63 3.10
N VAL A 211 7.09 3.52 3.67
CA VAL A 211 6.63 4.85 4.10
C VAL A 211 6.16 5.69 2.90
N LYS A 212 6.87 5.59 1.78
CA LYS A 212 6.54 6.34 0.55
C LYS A 212 5.18 5.91 -0.02
N TRP A 213 4.99 4.61 -0.25
CA TRP A 213 3.74 4.14 -0.85
C TRP A 213 2.55 4.23 0.11
N LEU A 214 2.74 4.06 1.43
CA LEU A 214 1.67 4.25 2.41
C LEU A 214 1.12 5.67 2.40
N ARG A 215 1.99 6.67 2.33
CA ARG A 215 1.60 8.08 2.24
C ARG A 215 0.81 8.38 0.96
N ALA A 216 1.25 7.79 -0.16
CA ALA A 216 0.52 7.93 -1.42
C ALA A 216 -0.86 7.27 -1.36
N VAL A 217 -0.96 6.09 -0.73
CA VAL A 217 -2.25 5.41 -0.49
C VAL A 217 -3.16 6.26 0.40
N ASP A 218 -2.65 6.83 1.49
CA ASP A 218 -3.45 7.71 2.38
C ASP A 218 -4.03 8.90 1.62
N GLY A 219 -3.21 9.57 0.80
CA GLY A 219 -3.67 10.65 -0.07
C GLY A 219 -4.73 10.20 -1.08
N PHE A 220 -4.52 9.05 -1.72
CA PHE A 220 -5.49 8.49 -2.67
C PHE A 220 -6.84 8.15 -2.02
N LEU A 221 -6.82 7.51 -0.84
CA LEU A 221 -8.03 7.20 -0.09
C LEU A 221 -8.78 8.49 0.27
N GLN A 222 -8.07 9.51 0.76
CA GLN A 222 -8.66 10.80 1.13
C GLN A 222 -9.28 11.52 -0.08
N THR A 223 -8.53 11.65 -1.17
CA THR A 223 -8.98 12.36 -2.38
C THR A 223 -10.22 11.73 -2.99
N ASN A 224 -10.38 10.41 -2.84
CA ASN A 224 -11.53 9.68 -3.38
C ASN A 224 -12.62 9.38 -2.33
N GLY A 225 -12.58 10.01 -1.16
CA GLY A 225 -13.62 9.86 -0.12
C GLY A 225 -13.72 8.45 0.47
N MET A 226 -12.63 7.67 0.42
CA MET A 226 -12.59 6.32 0.94
C MET A 226 -12.22 6.28 2.42
N PRO A 227 -12.68 5.28 3.19
CA PRO A 227 -12.32 5.15 4.61
C PRO A 227 -10.82 5.14 4.86
N ASN A 228 -10.36 5.93 5.83
CA ASN A 228 -8.98 5.92 6.31
C ASN A 228 -8.92 6.25 7.81
N ALA A 229 -8.84 5.21 8.64
CA ALA A 229 -8.77 5.36 10.09
C ALA A 229 -7.52 6.12 10.57
N ASN A 230 -6.42 6.13 9.81
CA ASN A 230 -5.22 6.88 10.18
C ASN A 230 -5.45 8.38 10.12
N LEU A 231 -6.20 8.88 9.13
CA LEU A 231 -6.54 10.30 9.05
C LEU A 231 -7.45 10.73 10.19
N ALA A 232 -8.44 9.90 10.54
CA ALA A 232 -9.28 10.14 11.71
C ALA A 232 -8.46 10.13 13.02
N ARG A 233 -7.49 9.23 13.15
CA ARG A 233 -6.55 9.22 14.28
C ARG A 233 -5.66 10.45 14.33
N ALA A 234 -5.20 10.95 13.19
CA ALA A 234 -4.42 12.19 13.13
C ALA A 234 -5.20 13.36 13.75
N GLU A 235 -6.50 13.47 13.46
CA GLU A 235 -7.35 14.48 14.04
C GLU A 235 -7.42 14.37 15.58
N VAL A 236 -7.63 13.14 16.07
CA VAL A 236 -7.65 12.86 17.53
C VAL A 236 -6.30 13.20 18.18
N VAL A 237 -5.18 12.80 17.54
CA VAL A 237 -3.84 13.11 18.05
C VAL A 237 -3.63 14.62 18.09
N MET A 238 -3.90 15.32 17.00
CA MET A 238 -3.72 16.76 16.90
C MET A 238 -4.52 17.52 17.98
N SER A 239 -5.79 17.16 18.18
CA SER A 239 -6.67 17.81 19.16
C SER A 239 -6.28 17.47 20.62
N THR A 240 -5.99 16.19 20.89
CA THR A 240 -5.68 15.73 22.25
C THR A 240 -4.32 16.27 22.73
N THR A 241 -3.33 16.31 21.85
CA THR A 241 -1.97 16.76 22.19
C THR A 241 -1.75 18.26 21.98
N LYS A 242 -2.77 18.97 21.46
CA LYS A 242 -2.74 20.39 21.13
C LYS A 242 -1.59 20.76 20.19
N LEU A 243 -1.24 19.88 19.27
CA LEU A 243 -0.23 20.13 18.26
C LEU A 243 -0.71 21.20 17.28
N ALA A 244 0.20 22.10 16.90
CA ALA A 244 -0.10 23.13 15.91
C ALA A 244 -0.36 22.53 14.53
N ALA A 245 -1.19 23.16 13.73
CA ALA A 245 -1.58 22.68 12.39
C ALA A 245 -0.39 22.27 11.50
N ARG A 246 0.74 22.97 11.61
CA ARG A 246 1.98 22.63 10.88
C ARG A 246 2.60 21.27 11.25
N ALA A 247 2.24 20.69 12.41
CA ALA A 247 2.70 19.35 12.81
C ALA A 247 1.87 18.24 12.16
N ARG A 248 0.73 18.53 11.55
CA ARG A 248 -0.16 17.53 10.91
C ARG A 248 0.57 16.59 9.95
N PRO A 249 1.38 17.05 8.98
CA PRO A 249 2.08 16.14 8.07
C PRO A 249 3.01 15.16 8.80
N VAL A 250 3.63 15.60 9.90
CA VAL A 250 4.50 14.77 10.74
C VAL A 250 3.69 13.69 11.45
N VAL A 251 2.53 14.04 11.98
CA VAL A 251 1.61 13.10 12.66
C VAL A 251 1.05 12.07 11.67
N GLU A 252 0.62 12.50 10.51
CA GLU A 252 0.09 11.63 9.46
C GLU A 252 1.17 10.65 8.96
N GLU A 253 2.40 11.12 8.76
CA GLU A 253 3.52 10.28 8.39
C GLU A 253 3.87 9.29 9.51
N TYR A 254 3.90 9.74 10.76
CA TYR A 254 4.08 8.86 11.91
C TYR A 254 3.01 7.77 11.97
N LEU A 255 1.75 8.11 11.85
CA LEU A 255 0.64 7.15 11.89
C LEU A 255 0.68 6.15 10.74
N SER A 256 1.16 6.58 9.57
CA SER A 256 1.33 5.72 8.39
C SER A 256 2.53 4.78 8.50
N THR A 257 3.44 5.03 9.45
CA THR A 257 4.65 4.22 9.63
C THR A 257 4.37 3.02 10.53
N PRO A 258 4.97 1.84 10.25
CA PRO A 258 4.84 0.66 11.10
C PRO A 258 5.47 0.85 12.50
N ALA A 259 4.96 0.10 13.46
CA ALA A 259 5.60 -0.06 14.78
C ALA A 259 6.87 -0.97 14.67
N PRO A 260 7.85 -0.83 15.56
CA PRO A 260 7.88 0.08 16.71
C PRO A 260 8.21 1.52 16.32
N LYS A 261 7.61 2.49 16.96
CA LYS A 261 7.79 3.92 16.66
C LYS A 261 7.47 4.82 17.84
N LEU A 262 8.07 6.02 17.86
CA LEU A 262 7.87 7.05 18.88
C LEU A 262 7.63 8.40 18.23
N LEU A 263 6.72 9.19 18.80
CA LEU A 263 6.49 10.59 18.46
C LEU A 263 6.71 11.44 19.72
N VAL A 264 7.52 12.48 19.60
CA VAL A 264 7.73 13.50 20.65
C VAL A 264 7.30 14.85 20.12
N ALA A 265 6.92 15.73 21.03
CA ALA A 265 6.53 17.09 20.71
C ALA A 265 7.11 18.09 21.70
N THR A 266 7.26 19.34 21.23
CA THR A 266 7.58 20.49 22.08
C THR A 266 6.37 20.88 22.92
N PRO A 267 6.56 21.52 24.10
CA PRO A 267 5.44 21.98 24.96
C PRO A 267 4.46 22.91 24.26
N SER A 268 4.96 23.72 23.32
CA SER A 268 4.13 24.63 22.52
C SER A 268 3.32 23.91 21.43
N GLY A 269 3.55 22.63 21.20
CA GLY A 269 2.97 21.87 20.08
C GLY A 269 3.47 22.29 18.70
N ALA A 270 4.41 23.23 18.65
CA ALA A 270 4.89 23.78 17.38
C ALA A 270 5.88 22.87 16.63
N GLY A 271 6.60 22.02 17.35
CA GLY A 271 7.54 21.03 16.82
C GLY A 271 7.09 19.62 17.19
N ALA A 272 7.17 18.72 16.23
CA ALA A 272 6.96 17.30 16.44
C ALA A 272 8.06 16.53 15.67
N TYR A 273 8.58 15.47 16.29
CA TYR A 273 9.66 14.66 15.76
C TYR A 273 9.35 13.19 16.04
N TRP A 274 9.75 12.32 15.15
CA TRP A 274 9.49 10.89 15.32
C TRP A 274 10.65 10.01 14.86
N VAL A 275 10.64 8.77 15.33
CA VAL A 275 11.53 7.70 14.92
C VAL A 275 10.71 6.42 14.72
N ALA A 276 11.08 5.62 13.73
CA ALA A 276 10.47 4.33 13.51
C ALA A 276 11.51 3.22 13.42
N ASN A 277 11.02 2.02 13.67
CA ASN A 277 11.78 0.77 13.59
C ASN A 277 13.12 0.79 14.37
N PRO A 278 13.16 1.36 15.59
CA PRO A 278 14.38 1.28 16.38
C PRO A 278 14.57 -0.16 16.86
N ASN A 279 15.82 -0.64 16.82
CA ASN A 279 16.19 -1.92 17.44
C ASN A 279 16.14 -1.88 18.96
N ASP A 280 16.28 -0.68 19.53
CA ASP A 280 16.22 -0.37 20.95
C ASP A 280 15.29 0.82 21.15
N ILE A 281 14.09 0.57 21.65
CA ILE A 281 13.04 1.59 21.81
C ILE A 281 13.41 2.60 22.93
N ASP A 282 14.04 2.16 24.00
CA ASP A 282 14.38 3.01 25.13
C ASP A 282 15.56 3.92 24.80
N GLY A 283 16.59 3.40 24.15
CA GLY A 283 17.67 4.22 23.64
C GLY A 283 17.21 5.20 22.56
N ALA A 284 16.29 4.78 21.68
CA ALA A 284 15.67 5.67 20.69
C ALA A 284 14.87 6.79 21.35
N ARG A 285 14.12 6.49 22.42
CA ARG A 285 13.38 7.49 23.23
C ARG A 285 14.31 8.56 23.78
N LYS A 286 15.42 8.16 24.40
CA LYS A 286 16.41 9.09 24.97
C LYS A 286 17.01 9.98 23.88
N ARG A 287 17.45 9.39 22.77
CA ARG A 287 18.02 10.14 21.63
C ARG A 287 17.01 11.09 21.00
N LEU A 288 15.77 10.65 20.80
CA LEU A 288 14.73 11.49 20.18
C LEU A 288 14.36 12.69 21.05
N LEU A 289 14.25 12.51 22.37
CA LEU A 289 14.00 13.60 23.31
C LEU A 289 15.17 14.59 23.34
N MET A 290 16.41 14.09 23.37
CA MET A 290 17.61 14.92 23.32
C MET A 290 17.67 15.74 22.03
N ASN A 291 17.51 15.12 20.87
CA ASN A 291 17.51 15.79 19.57
C ASN A 291 16.37 16.84 19.46
N CYS A 292 15.21 16.53 20.01
CA CYS A 292 14.10 17.47 20.05
C CYS A 292 14.44 18.69 20.88
N ARG A 293 15.03 18.50 22.06
CA ARG A 293 15.49 19.58 22.94
C ARG A 293 16.55 20.44 22.26
N GLU A 294 17.56 19.83 21.66
CA GLU A 294 18.63 20.55 20.96
C GLU A 294 18.10 21.42 19.81
N ARG A 295 17.14 20.91 19.04
CA ARG A 295 16.56 21.63 17.90
C ARG A 295 15.57 22.71 18.29
N SER A 296 14.83 22.52 19.38
CA SER A 296 13.74 23.40 19.77
C SER A 296 14.08 24.37 20.90
N GLY A 297 15.18 24.12 21.63
CA GLY A 297 15.52 24.85 22.85
C GLY A 297 14.56 24.61 24.01
N SER A 298 13.70 23.58 23.95
CA SER A 298 12.64 23.30 24.90
C SER A 298 12.62 21.84 25.32
N GLU A 299 12.23 21.53 26.53
CA GLU A 299 11.99 20.14 26.96
C GLU A 299 10.85 19.54 26.14
N CYS A 300 11.10 18.35 25.55
CA CYS A 300 10.12 17.65 24.74
C CYS A 300 9.51 16.48 25.52
N THR A 301 8.30 16.09 25.15
CA THR A 301 7.61 14.95 25.75
C THR A 301 7.23 13.93 24.72
N VAL A 302 7.18 12.65 25.11
CA VAL A 302 6.63 11.58 24.27
C VAL A 302 5.11 11.77 24.23
N VAL A 303 4.55 11.90 23.03
CA VAL A 303 3.10 12.06 22.84
C VAL A 303 2.44 10.79 22.31
N MET A 304 3.19 9.98 21.57
CA MET A 304 2.74 8.67 21.13
C MET A 304 3.86 7.64 21.20
N GLU A 305 3.48 6.43 21.55
CA GLU A 305 4.29 5.23 21.37
C GLU A 305 3.48 4.21 20.57
N ASN A 306 4.06 3.73 19.49
CA ASN A 306 3.36 2.90 18.52
C ASN A 306 2.07 3.59 18.02
N ASN A 307 0.91 3.03 18.30
CA ASN A 307 -0.38 3.62 17.92
C ASN A 307 -1.17 4.16 19.12
N GLU A 308 -0.52 4.30 20.27
CA GLU A 308 -1.16 4.71 21.51
C GLU A 308 -0.68 6.11 21.94
N LEU A 309 -1.62 6.93 22.41
CA LEU A 309 -1.30 8.19 23.05
C LEU A 309 -0.68 7.92 24.42
N VAL A 310 0.51 8.46 24.65
CA VAL A 310 1.12 8.47 25.97
C VAL A 310 0.43 9.55 26.78
N ARG A 311 -0.39 9.17 27.75
CA ARG A 311 -0.98 10.14 28.68
C ARG A 311 0.15 10.81 29.45
N PRO A 312 0.26 12.15 29.43
CA PRO A 312 1.18 12.82 30.34
C PRO A 312 0.80 12.37 31.73
N LEU A 313 1.78 11.94 32.52
CA LEU A 313 1.60 11.80 33.96
C LEU A 313 1.10 13.16 34.46
N VAL A 314 -0.17 13.23 34.83
CA VAL A 314 -0.74 14.41 35.45
C VAL A 314 -0.02 14.52 36.78
N THR A 315 1.02 15.35 36.84
CA THR A 315 1.58 15.84 38.11
C THR A 315 0.60 16.87 38.67
N GLY A 316 -0.59 16.40 38.99
CA GLY A 316 -1.58 17.13 39.75
C GLY A 316 -1.50 16.65 41.17
N ALA A 317 -1.10 17.55 42.08
CA ALA A 317 -1.16 17.32 43.51
C ALA A 317 -2.49 16.68 43.90
N ILE A 318 -2.42 15.51 44.48
CA ILE A 318 -3.57 14.91 45.18
C ILE A 318 -3.83 15.84 46.38
N THR A 319 -4.79 16.73 46.22
CA THR A 319 -5.35 17.46 47.37
C THR A 319 -6.10 16.42 48.21
N PRO A 320 -5.72 16.17 49.46
CA PRO A 320 -6.45 15.23 50.26
C PRO A 320 -7.85 15.78 50.50
N VAL A 321 -8.87 15.00 50.14
CA VAL A 321 -10.25 15.28 50.53
C VAL A 321 -10.32 15.10 52.03
N VAL A 322 -10.34 16.21 52.73
CA VAL A 322 -10.65 16.25 54.17
C VAL A 322 -12.14 15.94 54.28
N THR A 323 -12.48 14.73 54.68
CA THR A 323 -13.82 14.39 55.16
C THR A 323 -14.05 15.09 56.48
N ALA A 324 -14.83 16.18 56.44
CA ALA A 324 -15.44 16.72 57.66
C ALA A 324 -16.48 15.73 58.23
N ARG A 325 -16.40 15.48 59.51
CA ARG A 325 -17.36 14.68 60.31
C ARG A 325 -18.70 15.38 60.42
#